data_c4affac154bab27e3993f120e2198965
#
_entry.id   c4affac154bab27e3993f120e2198965
#
_cell.length_a   1.000
_cell.length_b   1.000
_cell.length_c   1.000
_cell.angle_alpha   90.00
_cell.angle_beta   90.00
_cell.angle_gamma   90.00
#
_symmetry.space_group_name_H-M   'P 1'
#
loop_
_entity.id
_entity.type
_entity.pdbx_description
1 polymer ?
#
loop_
_entity_poly.entity_id
_entity_poly.type
_entity_poly.pdbx_seq_one_letter_code
_entity_poly.pdbx_strand_id
1 'polypeptide(L)'
;MEPEMKDQFDELIAFVEKRVGIKFTEYPKYQLYTLNGYREYSEVSYLDDFEEDYEEGEWERAVLSENMWGLTTKTPDEMKQLYVDFVRCASSGSYSLDDKILRVPVKRNQKKFNFFEQSVLVLELTHSLQGQVIDLKGWYEGMKEADDFSDYPGRRSLMEGQADLVQARWESGLDSYDRQTMQSQYPAGCGISLPDHLYIPFDLYYGYGPRVVKEIYNEGGMEALNEALYLLPTSEQIYSVDKYFSAEPYEEVLIDNLSIDGYSLVDEGTVDSLDIVYL
;
A
#
# COMPACT_ATOMS: atom_id res chain seq x y z
N MET A 1 -7.78 -5.17 25.18
CA MET A 1 -7.77 -3.70 24.98
C MET A 1 -8.32 -3.04 26.25
N GLU A 2 -7.72 -1.94 26.66
CA GLU A 2 -8.24 -1.12 27.76
C GLU A 2 -9.62 -0.56 27.36
N PRO A 3 -10.56 -0.34 28.33
CA PRO A 3 -11.91 0.10 27.99
C PRO A 3 -11.97 1.39 27.15
N GLU A 4 -11.15 2.39 27.51
CA GLU A 4 -11.11 3.66 26.79
C GLU A 4 -10.56 3.53 25.35
N MET A 5 -9.61 2.62 25.12
CA MET A 5 -9.15 2.31 23.78
C MET A 5 -10.23 1.62 22.95
N LYS A 6 -11.04 0.76 23.61
CA LYS A 6 -12.15 0.10 22.93
C LYS A 6 -13.20 1.11 22.51
N ASP A 7 -13.56 2.03 23.37
CA ASP A 7 -14.53 3.07 23.05
C ASP A 7 -14.05 3.94 21.88
N GLN A 8 -12.77 4.36 21.90
CA GLN A 8 -12.17 5.08 20.77
C GLN A 8 -12.18 4.24 19.47
N PHE A 9 -11.87 2.95 19.55
CA PHE A 9 -11.89 2.08 18.39
C PHE A 9 -13.29 1.94 17.79
N ASP A 10 -14.31 1.79 18.63
CA ASP A 10 -15.72 1.74 18.22
C ASP A 10 -16.16 3.08 17.57
N GLU A 11 -15.70 4.23 18.10
CA GLU A 11 -15.94 5.54 17.50
C GLU A 11 -15.28 5.68 16.12
N LEU A 12 -14.06 5.17 15.96
CA LEU A 12 -13.36 5.18 14.68
C LEU A 12 -14.04 4.27 13.64
N ILE A 13 -14.51 3.08 14.04
CA ILE A 13 -15.33 2.21 13.18
C ILE A 13 -16.56 2.97 12.69
N ALA A 14 -17.32 3.59 13.62
CA ALA A 14 -18.52 4.34 13.25
C ALA A 14 -18.20 5.54 12.33
N PHE A 15 -17.05 6.18 12.53
CA PHE A 15 -16.58 7.25 11.66
C PHE A 15 -16.29 6.72 10.23
N VAL A 16 -15.52 5.64 10.09
CA VAL A 16 -15.18 5.05 8.79
C VAL A 16 -16.44 4.60 8.06
N GLU A 17 -17.33 3.84 8.72
CA GLU A 17 -18.62 3.43 8.14
C GLU A 17 -19.43 4.61 7.61
N LYS A 18 -19.51 5.69 8.40
CA LYS A 18 -20.24 6.90 8.01
C LYS A 18 -19.59 7.60 6.82
N ARG A 19 -18.27 7.61 6.73
CA ARG A 19 -17.53 8.30 5.66
C ARG A 19 -17.51 7.53 4.37
N VAL A 20 -17.35 6.22 4.45
CA VAL A 20 -17.36 5.32 3.28
C VAL A 20 -18.80 5.03 2.82
N GLY A 21 -19.79 5.13 3.71
CA GLY A 21 -21.19 4.83 3.39
C GLY A 21 -21.51 3.33 3.39
N ILE A 22 -20.58 2.50 3.81
CA ILE A 22 -20.70 1.03 3.90
C ILE A 22 -20.47 0.63 5.37
N LYS A 23 -21.12 -0.44 5.80
CA LYS A 23 -20.95 -0.99 7.14
C LYS A 23 -20.08 -2.22 7.13
N PHE A 24 -19.30 -2.37 8.19
CA PHE A 24 -18.59 -3.62 8.43
C PHE A 24 -19.58 -4.78 8.57
N THR A 25 -19.32 -5.87 7.87
CA THR A 25 -20.08 -7.13 7.99
C THR A 25 -19.60 -7.96 9.18
N GLU A 26 -18.32 -7.82 9.51
CA GLU A 26 -17.68 -8.43 10.67
C GLU A 26 -16.93 -7.36 11.47
N TYR A 27 -16.96 -7.47 12.80
CA TYR A 27 -16.18 -6.57 13.67
C TYR A 27 -14.69 -6.72 13.38
N PRO A 28 -13.96 -5.63 13.08
CA PRO A 28 -12.54 -5.70 12.72
C PRO A 28 -11.71 -6.31 13.83
N LYS A 29 -10.92 -7.33 13.49
CA LYS A 29 -9.96 -7.91 14.43
C LYS A 29 -8.74 -7.00 14.54
N TYR A 30 -8.16 -6.94 15.74
CA TYR A 30 -6.98 -6.12 15.96
C TYR A 30 -5.98 -6.83 16.88
N GLN A 31 -4.71 -6.46 16.73
CA GLN A 31 -3.62 -6.85 17.61
C GLN A 31 -2.77 -5.63 17.95
N LEU A 32 -2.52 -5.43 19.25
CA LEU A 32 -1.69 -4.32 19.72
C LEU A 32 -0.29 -4.82 20.01
N TYR A 33 0.69 -4.07 19.54
CA TYR A 33 2.10 -4.35 19.73
C TYR A 33 2.78 -3.21 20.50
N THR A 34 3.90 -3.50 21.17
CA THR A 34 4.87 -2.43 21.42
C THR A 34 5.54 -2.05 20.10
N LEU A 35 6.11 -0.85 19.98
CA LEU A 35 6.82 -0.44 18.76
C LEU A 35 7.91 -1.44 18.35
N ASN A 36 8.69 -1.93 19.30
CA ASN A 36 9.71 -2.95 18.99
C ASN A 36 9.09 -4.28 18.55
N GLY A 37 8.05 -4.74 19.23
CA GLY A 37 7.36 -5.97 18.83
C GLY A 37 6.69 -5.85 17.46
N TYR A 38 6.22 -4.65 17.08
CA TYR A 38 5.69 -4.40 15.74
C TYR A 38 6.78 -4.44 14.67
N ARG A 39 7.94 -3.85 14.95
CA ARG A 39 9.11 -3.91 14.06
C ARG A 39 9.62 -5.33 13.85
N GLU A 40 9.66 -6.14 14.91
CA GLU A 40 10.01 -7.56 14.82
C GLU A 40 8.96 -8.33 14.00
N TYR A 41 7.69 -8.05 14.20
CA TYR A 41 6.61 -8.62 13.39
C TYR A 41 6.76 -8.24 11.90
N SER A 42 6.98 -6.96 11.59
CA SER A 42 7.12 -6.49 10.20
C SER A 42 8.33 -7.12 9.49
N GLU A 43 9.43 -7.34 10.21
CA GLU A 43 10.60 -8.04 9.68
C GLU A 43 10.27 -9.50 9.35
N VAL A 44 9.65 -10.23 10.29
CA VAL A 44 9.30 -11.64 10.09
C VAL A 44 8.28 -11.78 8.95
N SER A 45 7.22 -10.96 8.95
CA SER A 45 6.21 -10.99 7.88
C SER A 45 6.82 -10.73 6.52
N TYR A 46 7.69 -9.72 6.41
CA TYR A 46 8.37 -9.43 5.15
C TYR A 46 9.27 -10.58 4.67
N LEU A 47 9.97 -11.24 5.59
CA LEU A 47 10.84 -12.38 5.24
C LEU A 47 10.03 -13.60 4.82
N ASP A 48 8.90 -13.85 5.48
CA ASP A 48 7.99 -14.94 5.12
C ASP A 48 7.38 -14.67 3.72
N ASP A 49 6.87 -13.46 3.46
CA ASP A 49 6.34 -13.05 2.16
C ASP A 49 7.43 -13.13 1.08
N PHE A 50 8.67 -12.72 1.38
CA PHE A 50 9.80 -12.80 0.47
C PHE A 50 10.13 -14.25 0.06
N GLU A 51 10.07 -15.21 1.01
CA GLU A 51 10.32 -16.62 0.71
C GLU A 51 9.18 -17.27 -0.10
N GLU A 52 7.95 -16.72 0.02
CA GLU A 52 6.80 -17.18 -0.75
C GLU A 52 6.73 -16.55 -2.15
N ASP A 53 7.22 -15.32 -2.32
CA ASP A 53 7.08 -14.54 -3.55
C ASP A 53 8.21 -14.78 -4.55
N TYR A 54 9.39 -15.24 -4.11
CA TYR A 54 10.55 -15.46 -4.99
C TYR A 54 10.97 -16.93 -5.03
N GLU A 55 11.04 -17.49 -6.24
CA GLU A 55 11.67 -18.79 -6.48
C GLU A 55 13.20 -18.71 -6.35
N GLU A 56 13.86 -19.88 -6.27
CA GLU A 56 15.33 -19.95 -6.17
C GLU A 56 16.01 -19.23 -7.35
N GLY A 57 16.83 -18.24 -7.04
CA GLY A 57 17.59 -17.43 -8.00
C GLY A 57 16.79 -16.31 -8.70
N GLU A 58 15.50 -16.17 -8.44
CA GLU A 58 14.67 -15.12 -9.04
C GLU A 58 15.04 -13.75 -8.48
N TRP A 59 15.18 -13.64 -7.17
CA TRP A 59 15.64 -12.40 -6.53
C TRP A 59 17.01 -11.93 -7.05
N GLU A 60 17.95 -12.86 -7.19
CA GLU A 60 19.26 -12.55 -7.74
C GLU A 60 19.18 -12.01 -9.17
N ARG A 61 18.28 -12.57 -9.99
CA ARG A 61 18.03 -12.07 -11.36
C ARG A 61 17.40 -10.68 -11.36
N ALA A 62 16.40 -10.44 -10.48
CA ALA A 62 15.77 -9.14 -10.35
C ALA A 62 16.78 -8.05 -10.00
N VAL A 63 17.61 -8.28 -8.96
CA VAL A 63 18.66 -7.32 -8.57
C VAL A 63 19.73 -7.17 -9.63
N LEU A 64 20.08 -8.25 -10.37
CA LEU A 64 21.00 -8.17 -11.50
C LEU A 64 20.42 -7.29 -12.62
N SER A 65 19.15 -7.43 -12.92
CA SER A 65 18.45 -6.59 -13.90
C SER A 65 18.52 -5.11 -13.50
N GLU A 66 18.18 -4.76 -12.24
CA GLU A 66 18.31 -3.39 -11.72
C GLU A 66 19.74 -2.85 -11.85
N ASN A 67 20.76 -3.68 -11.57
CA ASN A 67 22.17 -3.30 -11.75
C ASN A 67 22.51 -3.05 -13.24
N MET A 68 21.97 -3.85 -14.13
CA MET A 68 22.20 -3.69 -15.60
C MET A 68 21.56 -2.39 -16.12
N TRP A 69 20.41 -1.98 -15.57
CA TRP A 69 19.76 -0.72 -15.87
C TRP A 69 20.43 0.47 -15.18
N GLY A 70 21.39 0.23 -14.27
CA GLY A 70 22.06 1.29 -13.50
C GLY A 70 21.23 1.87 -12.35
N LEU A 71 20.16 1.22 -11.97
CA LEU A 71 19.25 1.64 -10.92
C LEU A 71 19.82 1.43 -9.52
N THR A 72 20.66 0.42 -9.36
CA THR A 72 21.38 0.14 -8.12
C THR A 72 22.79 -0.39 -8.39
N THR A 73 23.62 -0.43 -7.37
CA THR A 73 24.94 -1.08 -7.37
C THR A 73 25.06 -2.10 -6.23
N LYS A 74 23.92 -2.41 -5.59
CA LYS A 74 23.88 -3.29 -4.43
C LYS A 74 23.89 -4.75 -4.87
N THR A 75 24.39 -5.61 -3.99
CA THR A 75 24.22 -7.05 -4.12
C THR A 75 22.81 -7.47 -3.71
N PRO A 76 22.34 -8.68 -4.08
CA PRO A 76 21.05 -9.20 -3.65
C PRO A 76 20.87 -9.20 -2.12
N ASP A 77 21.89 -9.60 -1.37
CA ASP A 77 21.86 -9.60 0.09
C ASP A 77 21.75 -8.17 0.68
N GLU A 78 22.49 -7.22 0.10
CA GLU A 78 22.42 -5.80 0.53
C GLU A 78 21.06 -5.19 0.23
N MET A 79 20.44 -5.55 -0.90
CA MET A 79 19.10 -5.09 -1.25
C MET A 79 18.07 -5.72 -0.30
N LYS A 80 18.12 -7.02 -0.06
CA LYS A 80 17.21 -7.70 0.87
C LYS A 80 17.31 -7.08 2.28
N GLN A 81 18.53 -6.86 2.77
CA GLN A 81 18.72 -6.22 4.08
C GLN A 81 18.18 -4.79 4.12
N LEU A 82 18.34 -4.03 3.04
CA LEU A 82 17.80 -2.67 2.94
C LEU A 82 16.28 -2.64 3.02
N TYR A 83 15.59 -3.57 2.36
CA TYR A 83 14.15 -3.73 2.45
C TYR A 83 13.69 -4.11 3.86
N VAL A 84 14.36 -5.09 4.49
CA VAL A 84 14.09 -5.47 5.89
C VAL A 84 14.19 -4.26 6.81
N ASP A 85 15.27 -3.49 6.68
CA ASP A 85 15.49 -2.30 7.51
C ASP A 85 14.43 -1.23 7.23
N PHE A 86 14.02 -1.06 5.98
CA PHE A 86 12.97 -0.12 5.58
C PHE A 86 11.61 -0.50 6.15
N VAL A 87 11.14 -1.75 5.99
CA VAL A 87 9.83 -2.18 6.50
C VAL A 87 9.74 -2.14 8.01
N ARG A 88 10.84 -2.41 8.73
CA ARG A 88 10.91 -2.26 10.19
C ARG A 88 10.66 -0.83 10.64
N CYS A 89 10.98 0.12 9.81
CA CYS A 89 10.97 1.54 10.15
C CYS A 89 9.82 2.33 9.57
N ALA A 90 9.37 1.99 8.36
CA ALA A 90 8.36 2.73 7.62
C ALA A 90 6.95 2.47 8.13
N SER A 91 6.69 1.31 8.74
CA SER A 91 5.33 0.90 9.12
C SER A 91 4.90 1.51 10.45
N SER A 92 3.75 2.16 10.45
CA SER A 92 3.12 2.73 11.65
C SER A 92 1.88 1.95 12.11
N GLY A 93 1.45 0.99 11.31
CA GLY A 93 0.32 0.09 11.47
C GLY A 93 0.12 -0.68 10.17
N SER A 94 -0.69 -1.72 10.18
CA SER A 94 -1.03 -2.49 8.98
C SER A 94 -2.36 -3.23 9.14
N TYR A 95 -3.04 -3.43 8.02
CA TYR A 95 -4.10 -4.42 7.87
C TYR A 95 -3.59 -5.53 6.95
N SER A 96 -3.66 -6.78 7.39
CA SER A 96 -3.33 -7.94 6.57
C SER A 96 -4.58 -8.54 5.94
N LEU A 97 -4.51 -8.82 4.64
CA LEU A 97 -5.58 -9.47 3.90
C LEU A 97 -5.71 -10.96 4.26
N ASP A 98 -4.62 -11.61 4.66
CA ASP A 98 -4.59 -13.04 4.93
C ASP A 98 -5.33 -13.44 6.20
N ASP A 99 -5.01 -12.81 7.31
CA ASP A 99 -5.64 -13.10 8.60
C ASP A 99 -6.71 -12.10 9.02
N LYS A 100 -6.88 -11.02 8.24
CA LYS A 100 -7.84 -9.93 8.45
C LYS A 100 -7.67 -9.25 9.81
N ILE A 101 -6.43 -9.01 10.20
CA ILE A 101 -6.07 -8.40 11.49
C ILE A 101 -5.44 -7.03 11.25
N LEU A 102 -5.96 -6.03 11.98
CA LEU A 102 -5.32 -4.72 12.15
C LEU A 102 -4.21 -4.84 13.20
N ARG A 103 -3.02 -4.38 12.88
CA ARG A 103 -1.87 -4.37 13.79
C ARG A 103 -1.41 -2.96 14.02
N VAL A 104 -1.37 -2.56 15.29
CA VAL A 104 -1.07 -1.17 15.66
C VAL A 104 -0.04 -1.16 16.78
N PRO A 105 1.06 -0.43 16.59
CA PRO A 105 2.03 -0.22 17.66
C PRO A 105 1.51 0.81 18.66
N VAL A 106 1.51 0.47 19.95
CA VAL A 106 1.11 1.33 21.05
C VAL A 106 2.16 1.32 22.16
N LYS A 107 2.19 2.35 22.99
CA LYS A 107 3.07 2.35 24.16
C LYS A 107 2.58 1.34 25.21
N ARG A 108 3.51 0.71 25.90
CA ARG A 108 3.19 -0.23 26.98
C ARG A 108 2.36 0.46 28.06
N ASN A 109 1.29 -0.19 28.50
CA ASN A 109 0.34 0.32 29.50
C ASN A 109 -0.41 1.61 29.10
N GLN A 110 -0.47 1.92 27.80
CA GLN A 110 -1.27 3.01 27.28
C GLN A 110 -2.75 2.69 27.43
N LYS A 111 -3.55 3.68 27.86
CA LYS A 111 -4.99 3.50 28.09
C LYS A 111 -5.86 4.04 26.97
N LYS A 112 -5.32 4.94 26.16
CA LYS A 112 -6.00 5.60 25.05
C LYS A 112 -5.09 5.62 23.83
N PHE A 113 -5.65 5.49 22.65
CA PHE A 113 -4.92 5.83 21.43
C PHE A 113 -4.62 7.32 21.41
N ASN A 114 -3.40 7.68 21.09
CA ASN A 114 -3.05 9.06 20.78
C ASN A 114 -3.59 9.47 19.38
N PHE A 115 -3.52 10.74 19.02
CA PHE A 115 -4.11 11.21 17.75
C PHE A 115 -3.42 10.62 16.51
N PHE A 116 -2.12 10.40 16.56
CA PHE A 116 -1.41 9.73 15.46
C PHE A 116 -1.88 8.28 15.29
N GLU A 117 -1.96 7.53 16.39
CA GLU A 117 -2.45 6.15 16.36
C GLU A 117 -3.92 6.05 15.89
N GLN A 118 -4.76 7.04 16.25
CA GLN A 118 -6.12 7.11 15.75
C GLN A 118 -6.17 7.42 14.24
N SER A 119 -5.31 8.31 13.75
CA SER A 119 -5.20 8.61 12.32
C SER A 119 -4.79 7.36 11.53
N VAL A 120 -3.77 6.63 11.99
CA VAL A 120 -3.37 5.34 11.40
C VAL A 120 -4.52 4.33 11.45
N LEU A 121 -5.22 4.23 12.58
CA LEU A 121 -6.37 3.32 12.70
C LEU A 121 -7.50 3.64 11.71
N VAL A 122 -7.75 4.92 11.41
CA VAL A 122 -8.75 5.30 10.39
C VAL A 122 -8.35 4.78 9.01
N LEU A 123 -7.07 4.90 8.65
CA LEU A 123 -6.54 4.39 7.39
C LEU A 123 -6.69 2.86 7.32
N GLU A 124 -6.19 2.15 8.32
CA GLU A 124 -6.20 0.68 8.35
C GLU A 124 -7.63 0.10 8.49
N LEU A 125 -8.54 0.78 9.20
CA LEU A 125 -9.96 0.42 9.24
C LEU A 125 -10.61 0.59 7.86
N THR A 126 -10.18 1.59 7.08
CA THR A 126 -10.68 1.74 5.72
C THR A 126 -10.22 0.57 4.84
N HIS A 127 -8.95 0.16 4.95
CA HIS A 127 -8.47 -1.06 4.27
C HIS A 127 -9.19 -2.32 4.73
N SER A 128 -9.46 -2.44 6.04
CA SER A 128 -10.26 -3.55 6.57
C SER A 128 -11.68 -3.58 6.00
N LEU A 129 -12.31 -2.43 5.80
CA LEU A 129 -13.63 -2.33 5.19
C LEU A 129 -13.57 -2.68 3.69
N GLN A 130 -12.57 -2.18 2.96
CA GLN A 130 -12.32 -2.56 1.56
C GLN A 130 -12.17 -4.08 1.43
N GLY A 131 -11.40 -4.73 2.28
CA GLY A 131 -11.21 -6.19 2.30
C GLY A 131 -12.46 -7.00 2.69
N GLN A 132 -13.49 -6.36 3.26
CA GLN A 132 -14.79 -7.03 3.53
C GLN A 132 -15.78 -6.86 2.37
N VAL A 133 -15.62 -5.85 1.52
CA VAL A 133 -16.53 -5.58 0.38
C VAL A 133 -15.99 -6.12 -0.93
N ILE A 134 -14.67 -6.20 -1.07
CA ILE A 134 -13.99 -6.66 -2.27
C ILE A 134 -13.21 -7.92 -1.90
N ASP A 135 -13.30 -8.95 -2.74
CA ASP A 135 -12.43 -10.14 -2.59
C ASP A 135 -11.00 -9.81 -3.03
N LEU A 136 -10.32 -9.01 -2.21
CA LEU A 136 -8.95 -8.57 -2.49
C LEU A 136 -7.96 -9.74 -2.45
N LYS A 137 -8.21 -10.73 -1.60
CA LYS A 137 -7.35 -11.91 -1.49
C LYS A 137 -7.46 -12.76 -2.75
N GLY A 138 -8.67 -13.11 -3.18
CA GLY A 138 -8.87 -13.87 -4.41
C GLY A 138 -8.36 -13.13 -5.64
N TRP A 139 -8.46 -11.81 -5.68
CA TRP A 139 -7.88 -11.01 -6.74
C TRP A 139 -6.34 -11.10 -6.75
N TYR A 140 -5.68 -10.98 -5.61
CA TYR A 140 -4.22 -11.07 -5.50
C TYR A 140 -3.71 -12.48 -5.83
N GLU A 141 -4.39 -13.52 -5.35
CA GLU A 141 -4.08 -14.91 -5.68
C GLU A 141 -4.24 -15.18 -7.19
N GLY A 142 -5.27 -14.63 -7.81
CA GLY A 142 -5.49 -14.74 -9.26
C GLY A 142 -4.36 -14.10 -10.09
N MET A 143 -3.82 -12.97 -9.65
CA MET A 143 -2.65 -12.35 -10.32
C MET A 143 -1.40 -13.21 -10.18
N LYS A 144 -1.15 -13.78 -8.98
CA LYS A 144 -0.03 -14.73 -8.77
C LYS A 144 -0.16 -15.97 -9.67
N GLU A 145 -1.35 -16.54 -9.77
CA GLU A 145 -1.59 -17.70 -10.65
C GLU A 145 -1.41 -17.38 -12.14
N ALA A 146 -1.74 -16.16 -12.54
CA ALA A 146 -1.60 -15.69 -13.92
C ALA A 146 -0.21 -15.17 -14.24
N ASP A 147 0.63 -14.94 -13.23
CA ASP A 147 1.91 -14.22 -13.32
C ASP A 147 1.76 -12.84 -14.00
N ASP A 148 0.65 -12.16 -13.68
CA ASP A 148 0.29 -10.86 -14.26
C ASP A 148 -0.13 -9.88 -13.15
N PHE A 149 0.73 -8.94 -12.85
CA PHE A 149 0.54 -7.89 -11.86
C PHE A 149 0.25 -6.51 -12.47
N SER A 150 -0.03 -6.43 -13.77
CA SER A 150 -0.25 -5.16 -14.47
C SER A 150 -1.36 -4.29 -13.88
N ASP A 151 -2.41 -4.90 -13.34
CA ASP A 151 -3.54 -4.21 -12.73
C ASP A 151 -3.29 -3.80 -11.26
N TYR A 152 -2.24 -4.36 -10.63
CA TYR A 152 -1.98 -4.16 -9.20
C TYR A 152 -1.71 -2.70 -8.83
N PRO A 153 -0.82 -1.98 -9.53
CA PRO A 153 -0.50 -0.60 -9.16
C PRO A 153 -1.70 0.33 -9.27
N GLY A 154 -2.51 0.17 -10.30
CA GLY A 154 -3.68 1.00 -10.53
C GLY A 154 -4.75 0.83 -9.46
N ARG A 155 -5.17 -0.40 -9.19
CA ARG A 155 -6.16 -0.69 -8.16
C ARG A 155 -5.66 -0.29 -6.77
N ARG A 156 -4.40 -0.61 -6.45
CA ARG A 156 -3.82 -0.23 -5.18
C ARG A 156 -3.83 1.29 -4.98
N SER A 157 -3.53 2.05 -6.02
CA SER A 157 -3.60 3.52 -5.98
C SER A 157 -4.99 4.05 -5.60
N LEU A 158 -6.06 3.44 -6.12
CA LEU A 158 -7.42 3.81 -5.74
C LEU A 158 -7.74 3.43 -4.28
N MET A 159 -7.29 2.27 -3.84
CA MET A 159 -7.50 1.80 -2.46
C MET A 159 -6.79 2.71 -1.45
N GLU A 160 -5.50 2.96 -1.66
CA GLU A 160 -4.70 3.84 -0.81
C GLU A 160 -5.26 5.27 -0.84
N GLY A 161 -5.59 5.78 -2.03
CA GLY A 161 -6.17 7.12 -2.15
C GLY A 161 -7.52 7.27 -1.46
N GLN A 162 -8.40 6.26 -1.47
CA GLN A 162 -9.64 6.29 -0.71
C GLN A 162 -9.37 6.28 0.80
N ALA A 163 -8.45 5.44 1.27
CA ALA A 163 -8.08 5.37 2.68
C ALA A 163 -7.47 6.69 3.17
N ASP A 164 -6.57 7.29 2.37
CA ASP A 164 -6.01 8.62 2.61
C ASP A 164 -7.10 9.71 2.69
N LEU A 165 -8.06 9.69 1.77
CA LEU A 165 -9.19 10.64 1.79
C LEU A 165 -10.02 10.52 3.07
N VAL A 166 -10.27 9.31 3.55
CA VAL A 166 -11.03 9.07 4.79
C VAL A 166 -10.22 9.51 6.00
N GLN A 167 -8.92 9.20 6.03
CA GLN A 167 -7.97 9.62 7.06
C GLN A 167 -7.88 11.15 7.13
N ALA A 168 -7.64 11.82 6.00
CA ALA A 168 -7.56 13.29 5.93
C ALA A 168 -8.84 13.97 6.42
N ARG A 169 -10.00 13.37 6.22
CA ARG A 169 -11.27 13.87 6.76
C ARG A 169 -11.38 13.74 8.26
N TRP A 170 -10.85 12.67 8.83
CA TRP A 170 -10.76 12.53 10.26
C TRP A 170 -9.83 13.58 10.86
N GLU A 171 -8.65 13.74 10.29
CA GLU A 171 -7.66 14.73 10.72
C GLU A 171 -8.17 16.18 10.59
N SER A 172 -8.94 16.47 9.53
CA SER A 172 -9.55 17.79 9.36
C SER A 172 -10.61 18.14 10.42
N GLY A 173 -11.16 17.13 11.07
CA GLY A 173 -12.11 17.28 12.19
C GLY A 173 -11.43 17.63 13.52
N LEU A 174 -10.11 17.45 13.62
CA LEU A 174 -9.35 17.86 14.81
C LEU A 174 -9.24 19.39 14.88
N ASP A 175 -9.27 19.93 16.08
CA ASP A 175 -8.95 21.35 16.27
C ASP A 175 -7.45 21.62 16.04
N SER A 176 -7.05 22.90 16.07
CA SER A 176 -5.66 23.29 15.78
C SER A 176 -4.67 22.75 16.80
N TYR A 177 -5.07 22.67 18.08
CA TYR A 177 -4.22 22.16 19.15
C TYR A 177 -4.03 20.64 19.03
N ASP A 178 -5.12 19.90 18.79
CA ASP A 178 -5.09 18.44 18.63
C ASP A 178 -4.29 18.03 17.40
N ARG A 179 -4.41 18.80 16.30
CA ARG A 179 -3.62 18.58 15.08
C ARG A 179 -2.13 18.82 15.29
N GLN A 180 -1.75 19.86 16.01
CA GLN A 180 -0.36 20.11 16.39
C GLN A 180 0.16 19.01 17.32
N THR A 181 -0.68 18.55 18.25
CA THR A 181 -0.37 17.44 19.16
C THR A 181 -0.11 16.16 18.35
N MET A 182 -1.00 15.83 17.40
CA MET A 182 -0.83 14.67 16.50
C MET A 182 0.51 14.73 15.77
N GLN A 183 0.86 15.88 15.17
CA GLN A 183 2.14 16.05 14.48
C GLN A 183 3.35 15.77 15.38
N SER A 184 3.27 16.13 16.66
CA SER A 184 4.33 15.84 17.63
C SER A 184 4.44 14.37 18.04
N GLN A 185 3.43 13.57 17.72
CA GLN A 185 3.32 12.15 18.05
C GLN A 185 3.84 11.23 16.94
N TYR A 186 4.13 11.77 15.76
CA TYR A 186 4.74 10.99 14.68
C TYR A 186 6.05 10.36 15.16
N PRO A 187 6.26 9.07 14.87
CA PRO A 187 7.52 8.42 15.22
C PRO A 187 8.68 9.10 14.48
N ALA A 188 9.81 9.20 15.15
CA ALA A 188 11.03 9.65 14.49
C ALA A 188 11.37 8.68 13.36
N GLY A 189 11.65 9.23 12.18
CA GLY A 189 12.08 8.43 11.03
C GLY A 189 13.39 7.69 11.35
N CYS A 190 13.58 6.54 10.72
CA CYS A 190 14.74 5.68 10.92
C CYS A 190 15.98 6.11 10.12
N GLY A 191 15.82 7.11 9.24
CA GLY A 191 16.92 7.56 8.39
C GLY A 191 17.36 6.56 7.31
N ILE A 192 16.51 5.57 7.02
CA ILE A 192 16.73 4.61 5.94
C ILE A 192 16.07 5.16 4.69
N SER A 193 16.84 5.15 3.59
CA SER A 193 16.37 5.58 2.28
C SER A 193 16.57 4.43 1.30
N LEU A 194 15.53 4.12 0.56
CA LEU A 194 15.61 3.22 -0.59
C LEU A 194 16.23 3.94 -1.79
N PRO A 195 16.79 3.24 -2.79
CA PRO A 195 17.07 3.80 -4.10
C PRO A 195 15.82 4.46 -4.72
N ASP A 196 16.02 5.55 -5.48
CA ASP A 196 14.93 6.39 -5.97
C ASP A 196 13.87 5.61 -6.76
N HIS A 197 14.26 4.67 -7.60
CA HIS A 197 13.34 3.85 -8.39
C HIS A 197 12.37 3.02 -7.54
N LEU A 198 12.76 2.64 -6.32
CA LEU A 198 11.88 1.89 -5.41
C LEU A 198 10.81 2.75 -4.72
N TYR A 199 10.88 4.08 -4.87
CA TYR A 199 9.80 4.97 -4.45
C TYR A 199 8.70 5.13 -5.51
N ILE A 200 8.92 4.68 -6.73
CA ILE A 200 7.97 4.80 -7.84
C ILE A 200 6.56 4.29 -7.47
N PRO A 201 6.40 3.06 -6.94
CA PRO A 201 5.08 2.58 -6.52
C PRO A 201 4.47 3.44 -5.41
N PHE A 202 5.27 3.94 -4.48
CA PHE A 202 4.78 4.82 -3.41
C PHE A 202 4.31 6.17 -3.95
N ASP A 203 5.01 6.74 -4.93
CA ASP A 203 4.58 7.98 -5.59
C ASP A 203 3.25 7.76 -6.32
N LEU A 204 3.06 6.60 -6.96
CA LEU A 204 1.80 6.25 -7.60
C LEU A 204 0.68 6.16 -6.56
N TYR A 205 0.88 5.40 -5.48
CA TYR A 205 -0.14 5.13 -4.46
C TYR A 205 -0.50 6.38 -3.65
N TYR A 206 0.50 7.12 -3.19
CA TYR A 206 0.33 8.23 -2.23
C TYR A 206 0.45 9.63 -2.87
N GLY A 207 0.95 9.72 -4.10
CA GLY A 207 1.07 10.98 -4.84
C GLY A 207 -0.01 11.16 -5.91
N TYR A 208 -0.12 10.21 -6.83
CA TYR A 208 -1.05 10.28 -7.97
C TYR A 208 -2.41 9.68 -7.64
N GLY A 209 -2.49 8.55 -6.96
CA GLY A 209 -3.75 7.92 -6.54
C GLY A 209 -4.71 8.87 -5.84
N PRO A 210 -4.29 9.65 -4.81
CA PRO A 210 -5.15 10.63 -4.16
C PRO A 210 -5.69 11.72 -5.09
N ARG A 211 -5.00 12.06 -6.17
CA ARG A 211 -5.48 13.05 -7.16
C ARG A 211 -6.65 12.48 -7.96
N VAL A 212 -6.51 11.25 -8.47
CA VAL A 212 -7.58 10.56 -9.20
C VAL A 212 -8.79 10.35 -8.28
N VAL A 213 -8.55 9.86 -7.06
CA VAL A 213 -9.58 9.67 -6.04
C VAL A 213 -10.33 10.96 -5.73
N LYS A 214 -9.63 12.08 -5.62
CA LYS A 214 -10.24 13.40 -5.39
C LYS A 214 -11.17 13.80 -6.53
N GLU A 215 -10.77 13.57 -7.78
CA GLU A 215 -11.62 13.92 -8.93
C GLU A 215 -12.84 12.98 -9.04
N ILE A 216 -12.67 11.66 -8.84
CA ILE A 216 -13.80 10.73 -8.74
C ILE A 216 -14.78 11.16 -7.65
N TYR A 217 -14.24 11.55 -6.49
CA TYR A 217 -15.07 12.04 -5.39
C TYR A 217 -15.80 13.36 -5.73
N ASN A 218 -15.16 14.26 -6.43
CA ASN A 218 -15.78 15.53 -6.86
C ASN A 218 -16.94 15.30 -7.84
N GLU A 219 -16.86 14.26 -8.67
CA GLU A 219 -17.92 13.95 -9.65
C GLU A 219 -19.10 13.20 -9.04
N GLY A 220 -18.85 12.19 -8.21
CA GLY A 220 -19.93 11.31 -7.74
C GLY A 220 -19.87 10.95 -6.26
N GLY A 221 -19.04 11.63 -5.47
CA GLY A 221 -18.93 11.40 -4.03
C GLY A 221 -18.31 10.05 -3.68
N MET A 222 -18.60 9.59 -2.47
CA MET A 222 -18.06 8.31 -1.96
C MET A 222 -18.67 7.11 -2.68
N GLU A 223 -19.89 7.23 -3.22
CA GLU A 223 -20.53 6.17 -3.99
C GLU A 223 -19.74 5.85 -5.25
N ALA A 224 -19.36 6.87 -6.02
CA ALA A 224 -18.50 6.68 -7.21
C ALA A 224 -17.12 6.12 -6.86
N LEU A 225 -16.54 6.51 -5.71
CA LEU A 225 -15.29 5.91 -5.24
C LEU A 225 -15.45 4.43 -4.90
N ASN A 226 -16.53 4.06 -4.24
CA ASN A 226 -16.80 2.65 -3.91
C ASN A 226 -16.97 1.82 -5.18
N GLU A 227 -17.61 2.36 -6.22
CA GLU A 227 -17.72 1.71 -7.54
C GLU A 227 -16.37 1.62 -8.24
N ALA A 228 -15.55 2.66 -8.17
CA ALA A 228 -14.23 2.70 -8.78
C ALA A 228 -13.26 1.62 -8.27
N LEU A 229 -13.42 1.17 -7.03
CA LEU A 229 -12.59 0.09 -6.47
C LEU A 229 -12.79 -1.27 -7.17
N TYR A 230 -13.87 -1.44 -7.92
CA TYR A 230 -14.10 -2.65 -8.74
C TYR A 230 -13.49 -2.54 -10.15
N LEU A 231 -13.02 -1.35 -10.52
CA LEU A 231 -12.33 -1.14 -11.79
C LEU A 231 -10.85 -1.51 -11.62
N LEU A 232 -10.22 -1.85 -12.73
CA LEU A 232 -8.80 -2.18 -12.81
C LEU A 232 -8.11 -1.13 -13.71
N PRO A 233 -7.89 0.08 -13.18
CA PRO A 233 -7.20 1.10 -13.95
C PRO A 233 -5.73 0.74 -14.13
N THR A 234 -5.18 1.09 -15.28
CA THR A 234 -3.74 0.97 -15.52
C THR A 234 -2.96 2.03 -14.72
N SER A 235 -1.67 1.80 -14.49
CA SER A 235 -0.77 2.79 -13.89
C SER A 235 -0.79 4.12 -14.66
N GLU A 236 -0.87 4.07 -15.99
CA GLU A 236 -0.98 5.25 -16.84
C GLU A 236 -2.26 6.06 -16.60
N GLN A 237 -3.38 5.40 -16.38
CA GLN A 237 -4.64 6.05 -16.00
C GLN A 237 -4.57 6.70 -14.61
N ILE A 238 -3.76 6.16 -13.69
CA ILE A 238 -3.52 6.80 -12.39
C ILE A 238 -2.60 8.02 -12.53
N TYR A 239 -1.60 7.96 -13.41
CA TYR A 239 -0.74 9.11 -13.69
C TYR A 239 -1.51 10.30 -14.28
N SER A 240 -2.47 10.01 -15.14
CA SER A 240 -3.23 11.01 -15.89
C SER A 240 -4.72 10.89 -15.61
N VAL A 241 -5.24 11.81 -14.81
CA VAL A 241 -6.68 11.92 -14.52
C VAL A 241 -7.52 11.94 -15.79
N ASP A 242 -7.06 12.63 -16.84
CA ASP A 242 -7.77 12.70 -18.12
C ASP A 242 -7.88 11.31 -18.78
N LYS A 243 -6.82 10.50 -18.72
CA LYS A 243 -6.82 9.13 -19.26
C LYS A 243 -7.76 8.21 -18.46
N TYR A 244 -7.81 8.38 -17.14
CA TYR A 244 -8.76 7.65 -16.30
C TYR A 244 -10.20 7.92 -16.73
N PHE A 245 -10.60 9.19 -16.83
CA PHE A 245 -11.98 9.57 -17.18
C PHE A 245 -12.34 9.33 -18.64
N SER A 246 -11.36 9.33 -19.54
CA SER A 246 -11.60 8.94 -20.95
C SER A 246 -11.64 7.42 -21.15
N ALA A 247 -11.35 6.64 -20.12
CA ALA A 247 -11.19 5.19 -20.18
C ALA A 247 -10.25 4.79 -21.32
N GLU A 248 -9.09 5.47 -21.41
CA GLU A 248 -8.10 5.20 -22.45
C GLU A 248 -7.68 3.73 -22.39
N PRO A 249 -7.83 2.97 -23.48
CA PRO A 249 -7.56 1.56 -23.47
C PRO A 249 -6.05 1.29 -23.30
N TYR A 250 -5.73 0.18 -22.66
CA TYR A 250 -4.38 -0.35 -22.65
C TYR A 250 -3.95 -0.76 -24.07
N GLU A 251 -2.76 -0.34 -24.46
CA GLU A 251 -2.10 -0.80 -25.69
C GLU A 251 -0.89 -1.66 -25.32
N GLU A 252 -0.99 -2.95 -25.59
CA GLU A 252 0.14 -3.87 -25.44
C GLU A 252 1.11 -3.68 -26.60
N VAL A 253 2.36 -3.35 -26.30
CA VAL A 253 3.45 -3.28 -27.27
C VAL A 253 4.27 -4.57 -27.17
N LEU A 254 4.04 -5.48 -28.11
CA LEU A 254 4.82 -6.70 -28.20
C LEU A 254 6.17 -6.42 -28.88
N ILE A 255 7.24 -6.76 -28.20
CA ILE A 255 8.59 -6.77 -28.78
C ILE A 255 8.89 -8.19 -29.22
N ASP A 256 9.20 -8.38 -30.51
CA ASP A 256 9.57 -9.69 -31.04
C ASP A 256 10.78 -10.26 -30.28
N ASN A 257 10.75 -11.55 -29.98
CA ASN A 257 11.82 -12.25 -29.29
C ASN A 257 13.16 -12.04 -30.00
N LEU A 258 14.06 -11.34 -29.32
CA LEU A 258 15.44 -11.15 -29.80
C LEU A 258 16.24 -12.44 -29.59
N SER A 259 16.56 -13.13 -30.68
CA SER A 259 17.53 -14.23 -30.66
C SER A 259 18.89 -13.70 -31.03
N ILE A 260 19.86 -13.81 -30.13
CA ILE A 260 21.26 -13.40 -30.38
C ILE A 260 22.14 -14.64 -30.38
N ASP A 261 22.86 -14.86 -31.49
CA ASP A 261 23.75 -16.04 -31.64
C ASP A 261 24.81 -16.08 -30.52
N GLY A 262 24.87 -17.20 -29.80
CA GLY A 262 25.83 -17.43 -28.72
C GLY A 262 25.35 -16.94 -27.33
N TYR A 263 24.12 -16.44 -27.24
CA TYR A 263 23.49 -16.04 -25.95
C TYR A 263 22.23 -16.85 -25.71
N SER A 264 21.93 -17.10 -24.46
CA SER A 264 20.64 -17.66 -24.01
C SER A 264 19.85 -16.59 -23.29
N LEU A 265 18.52 -16.60 -23.46
CA LEU A 265 17.61 -15.79 -22.63
C LEU A 265 17.79 -16.21 -21.18
N VAL A 266 17.96 -15.23 -20.31
CA VAL A 266 18.10 -15.44 -18.86
C VAL A 266 16.80 -15.09 -18.15
N ASP A 267 16.13 -14.03 -18.64
CA ASP A 267 14.90 -13.53 -18.07
C ASP A 267 14.13 -12.70 -19.10
N GLU A 268 12.80 -12.67 -18.98
CA GLU A 268 11.92 -11.81 -19.77
C GLU A 268 10.80 -11.31 -18.84
N GLY A 269 10.28 -10.12 -19.08
CA GLY A 269 9.24 -9.50 -18.27
C GLY A 269 8.53 -8.40 -19.01
N THR A 270 7.46 -7.92 -18.41
CA THR A 270 6.68 -6.78 -18.91
C THR A 270 7.19 -5.50 -18.25
N VAL A 271 7.40 -4.48 -19.08
CA VAL A 271 7.72 -3.11 -18.63
C VAL A 271 6.49 -2.25 -18.86
N ASP A 272 5.95 -1.66 -17.82
CA ASP A 272 4.79 -0.78 -17.91
C ASP A 272 5.21 0.70 -18.10
N SER A 273 4.22 1.58 -18.25
CA SER A 273 4.46 3.02 -18.40
C SER A 273 5.11 3.64 -17.16
N LEU A 274 4.93 3.03 -16.00
CA LEU A 274 5.53 3.43 -14.75
C LEU A 274 7.05 3.27 -14.80
N ASP A 275 7.52 2.11 -15.22
CA ASP A 275 8.94 1.80 -15.33
C ASP A 275 9.64 2.73 -16.31
N ILE A 276 8.98 3.06 -17.44
CA ILE A 276 9.56 3.91 -18.49
C ILE A 276 9.71 5.38 -18.04
N VAL A 277 8.81 5.90 -17.22
CA VAL A 277 8.85 7.31 -16.79
C VAL A 277 10.07 7.61 -15.91
N TYR A 278 10.61 6.61 -15.23
CA TYR A 278 11.71 6.76 -14.28
C TYR A 278 13.08 6.22 -14.77
N LEU A 279 13.12 5.61 -15.95
CA LEU A 279 14.36 5.27 -16.66
C LEU A 279 14.90 6.47 -17.45
#